data_551433d9c92ad14a53be92ab4e82493f
#
_entry.id   551433d9c92ad14a53be92ab4e82493f
#
_cell.length_a   1.000
_cell.length_b   1.000
_cell.length_c   1.000
_cell.angle_alpha   90.00
_cell.angle_beta   90.00
_cell.angle_gamma   90.00
#
_symmetry.space_group_name_H-M   'P 1'
#
loop_
_entity.id
_entity.type
_entity.pdbx_description
1 polymer ?
#
loop_
_entity_poly.entity_id
_entity_poly.type
_entity_poly.pdbx_seq_one_letter_code
_entity_poly.pdbx_strand_id
1 'polypeptide(L)' 'MKTVKEIREETGLTQAKFAERLGIPVRTLQQWEQGKSTPPDYFIRMMCYTLKYQALVEKNGLEDDVEDGK' A
#
# COMPACT_ATOMS: atom_id res chain seq x y z
N MET A 1 -12.73 1.72 -10.76
CA MET A 1 -11.50 1.86 -9.97
C MET A 1 -11.73 1.30 -8.58
N LYS A 2 -10.75 0.62 -8.04
CA LYS A 2 -10.91 0.03 -6.71
C LYS A 2 -10.78 1.08 -5.64
N THR A 3 -11.50 0.90 -4.55
CA THR A 3 -11.33 1.74 -3.38
C THR A 3 -10.11 1.29 -2.59
N VAL A 4 -9.64 2.17 -1.72
CA VAL A 4 -8.51 1.85 -0.86
C VAL A 4 -8.83 0.62 -0.01
N LYS A 5 -10.04 0.54 0.50
CA LYS A 5 -10.45 -0.60 1.33
C LYS A 5 -10.41 -1.89 0.53
N GLU A 6 -10.89 -1.85 -0.71
CA GLU A 6 -10.86 -3.04 -1.56
C GLU A 6 -9.43 -3.50 -1.81
N ILE A 7 -8.55 -2.54 -2.08
CA ILE A 7 -7.14 -2.87 -2.30
C ILE A 7 -6.54 -3.51 -1.06
N ARG A 8 -6.83 -2.94 0.11
CA ARG A 8 -6.31 -3.52 1.34
C ARG A 8 -6.84 -4.93 1.57
N GLU A 9 -8.13 -5.11 1.35
CA GLU A 9 -8.74 -6.42 1.60
C GLU A 9 -8.12 -7.50 0.72
N GLU A 10 -7.72 -7.13 -0.49
CA GLU A 10 -7.07 -8.08 -1.38
C GLU A 10 -5.71 -8.52 -0.86
N THR A 11 -5.06 -7.68 -0.06
CA THR A 11 -3.77 -8.04 0.51
C THR A 11 -3.89 -8.91 1.75
N GLY A 12 -5.06 -8.91 2.37
CA GLY A 12 -5.24 -9.63 3.63
C GLY A 12 -4.62 -8.94 4.83
N LEU A 13 -4.13 -7.71 4.67
CA LEU A 13 -3.47 -7.00 5.75
C LEU A 13 -4.46 -6.22 6.59
N THR A 14 -4.11 -6.04 7.87
CA THR A 14 -4.86 -5.14 8.72
C THR A 14 -4.59 -3.71 8.32
N GLN A 15 -5.41 -2.79 8.84
CA GLN A 15 -5.19 -1.38 8.56
C GLN A 15 -3.79 -0.93 9.01
N ALA A 16 -3.37 -1.37 10.19
CA ALA A 16 -2.07 -0.96 10.72
C ALA A 16 -0.94 -1.47 9.83
N LYS A 17 -1.00 -2.72 9.42
CA LYS A 17 0.04 -3.29 8.56
C LYS A 17 0.03 -2.65 7.19
N PHE A 18 -1.14 -2.42 6.64
CA PHE A 18 -1.27 -1.82 5.32
C PHE A 18 -0.69 -0.40 5.32
N ALA A 19 -1.04 0.38 6.35
CA ALA A 19 -0.53 1.74 6.46
C ALA A 19 0.99 1.73 6.61
N GLU A 20 1.50 0.80 7.39
CA GLU A 20 2.93 0.68 7.58
C GLU A 20 3.64 0.39 6.25
N ARG A 21 3.07 -0.51 5.45
CA ARG A 21 3.64 -0.84 4.15
C ARG A 21 3.69 0.34 3.22
N LEU A 22 2.70 1.23 3.32
CA LEU A 22 2.62 2.39 2.45
C LEU A 22 3.32 3.61 3.01
N GLY A 23 3.76 3.55 4.27
CA GLY A 23 4.42 4.70 4.88
C GLY A 23 3.48 5.84 5.21
N ILE A 24 2.24 5.55 5.52
CA ILE A 24 1.27 6.57 5.87
C ILE A 24 0.75 6.31 7.29
N PRO A 25 0.24 7.35 7.97
CA PRO A 25 -0.37 7.14 9.28
C PRO A 25 -1.63 6.29 9.15
N VAL A 26 -1.85 5.41 10.13
CA VAL A 26 -3.03 4.56 10.07
C VAL A 26 -4.30 5.39 10.13
N ARG A 27 -4.26 6.54 10.80
CA ARG A 27 -5.42 7.42 10.87
C ARG A 27 -5.82 7.90 9.48
N THR A 28 -4.83 8.23 8.65
CA THR A 28 -5.11 8.65 7.29
C THR A 28 -5.83 7.54 6.52
N LEU A 29 -5.33 6.32 6.65
CA LEU A 29 -5.97 5.19 6.00
C LEU A 29 -7.39 5.00 6.49
N GLN A 30 -7.60 5.12 7.80
CA GLN A 30 -8.93 4.97 8.36
C GLN A 30 -9.90 6.00 7.81
N GLN A 31 -9.45 7.24 7.67
CA GLN A 31 -10.29 8.29 7.13
C GLN A 31 -10.67 8.01 5.68
N TRP A 32 -9.73 7.50 4.91
CA TRP A 32 -10.02 7.14 3.53
C TRP A 32 -11.06 6.02 3.46
N GLU A 33 -10.91 5.01 4.32
CA GLU A 33 -11.82 3.87 4.29
C GLU A 33 -13.21 4.24 4.81
N GLN A 34 -13.29 5.24 5.67
CA GLN A 34 -14.56 5.70 6.20
C GLN A 34 -15.24 6.72 5.28
N GLY A 35 -14.56 7.14 4.24
CA GLY A 35 -15.13 8.11 3.34
C GLY A 35 -15.04 9.54 3.81
N LYS A 36 -14.28 9.79 4.87
CA LYS A 36 -14.15 11.15 5.38
C LYS A 36 -13.21 12.00 4.53
N SER A 37 -12.32 11.37 3.82
CA SER A 37 -11.46 12.05 2.87
C SER A 37 -11.15 11.07 1.76
N THR A 38 -10.57 11.57 0.67
CA THR A 38 -10.31 10.76 -0.50
C THR A 38 -8.85 10.91 -0.90
N PRO A 39 -8.14 9.80 -1.12
CA PRO A 39 -6.77 9.92 -1.60
C PRO A 39 -6.73 10.42 -3.02
N PRO A 40 -5.64 11.09 -3.42
CA PRO A 40 -5.49 11.50 -4.81
C PRO A 40 -5.45 10.27 -5.73
N ASP A 41 -5.89 10.45 -6.97
CA ASP A 41 -5.89 9.36 -7.93
C ASP A 41 -4.48 8.80 -8.13
N TYR A 42 -3.50 9.68 -8.22
CA TYR A 42 -2.13 9.21 -8.44
C TYR A 42 -1.65 8.36 -7.28
N PHE A 43 -2.13 8.64 -6.07
CA PHE A 43 -1.71 7.86 -4.92
C PHE A 43 -2.28 6.44 -4.99
N ILE A 44 -3.51 6.32 -5.46
CA ILE A 44 -4.09 4.98 -5.61
C ILE A 44 -3.28 4.17 -6.61
N ARG A 45 -2.86 4.78 -7.71
CA ARG A 45 -2.02 4.06 -8.68
C ARG A 45 -0.68 3.70 -8.08
N MET A 46 -0.07 4.62 -7.34
CA MET A 46 1.21 4.34 -6.68
C MET A 46 1.06 3.21 -5.68
N MET A 47 -0.06 3.22 -4.94
CA MET A 47 -0.33 2.18 -3.96
C MET A 47 -0.35 0.80 -4.62
N CYS A 48 -1.03 0.69 -5.74
CA CYS A 48 -1.11 -0.58 -6.45
C CYS A 48 0.27 -1.03 -6.92
N TYR A 49 1.05 -0.11 -7.48
CA TYR A 49 2.39 -0.45 -7.92
C TYR A 49 3.28 -0.87 -6.76
N THR A 50 3.20 -0.14 -5.65
CA THR A 50 4.03 -0.45 -4.49
C THR A 50 3.72 -1.84 -3.97
N LEU A 51 2.44 -2.18 -3.87
CA LEU A 51 2.06 -3.49 -3.36
C LEU A 51 2.46 -4.59 -4.32
N LYS A 52 2.32 -4.37 -5.62
CA LYS A 52 2.77 -5.35 -6.60
C LYS A 52 4.27 -5.55 -6.53
N TYR A 53 5.00 -4.46 -6.38
CA TYR A 53 6.45 -4.56 -6.30
C TYR A 53 6.88 -5.32 -5.05
N GLN A 54 6.27 -5.00 -3.92
CA GLN A 54 6.61 -5.69 -2.68
C GLN A 54 6.31 -7.18 -2.78
N ALA A 55 5.18 -7.53 -3.36
CA ALA A 55 4.83 -8.93 -3.53
C ALA A 55 5.84 -9.64 -4.43
N LEU A 56 6.24 -8.98 -5.50
CA LEU A 56 7.21 -9.56 -6.42
C LEU A 56 8.55 -9.75 -5.74
N VAL A 57 8.98 -8.75 -4.98
CA VAL A 57 10.25 -8.83 -4.28
C VAL A 57 10.23 -9.95 -3.26
N GLU A 58 9.17 -10.05 -2.49
CA GLU A 58 9.07 -11.11 -1.48
C GLU A 58 9.07 -12.48 -2.13
N LYS A 59 8.37 -12.61 -3.26
CA LYS A 59 8.31 -13.89 -3.94
C LYS A 59 9.64 -14.31 -4.51
N ASN A 60 10.41 -13.35 -5.02
CA ASN A 60 11.66 -13.65 -5.70
C ASN A 60 12.91 -13.39 -4.88
N GLY A 61 12.75 -12.83 -3.68
CA GLY A 61 13.90 -12.58 -2.82
C GLY A 61 14.82 -11.51 -3.36
N LEU A 62 14.26 -10.48 -3.98
CA LEU A 62 15.05 -9.45 -4.61
C LEU A 62 15.25 -8.20 -3.78
N GLU A 63 14.71 -8.17 -2.58
CA GLU A 63 14.76 -6.94 -1.81
C GLU A 63 16.17 -6.49 -1.51
N ASP A 64 17.12 -7.41 -1.51
CA ASP A 64 18.49 -7.04 -1.22
C ASP A 64 19.08 -6.15 -2.24
N ASP A 65 18.61 -6.26 -3.46
CA ASP A 65 19.21 -5.56 -4.55
C ASP A 65 18.77 -4.14 -4.64
N VAL A 66 17.76 -3.83 -3.94
CA VAL A 66 17.17 -2.53 -4.09
C VAL A 66 17.93 -1.44 -3.43
N GLU A 67 18.51 -1.79 -2.44
CA GLU A 67 19.16 -0.84 -1.73
C GLU A 67 20.39 -0.57 -2.10
N ASP A 68 20.53 -0.59 -2.23
CA ASP A 68 21.55 -0.13 -2.33
C ASP A 68 21.82 0.76 -2.95
N GLY A 69 21.28 0.63 -3.25
CA GLY A 69 21.53 1.58 -3.85
C GLY A 69 22.25 2.45 -3.36
N LYS A 70 22.29 2.01 -2.91
CA LYS A 70 22.76 2.72 -2.56
C LYS A 70 23.40 3.13 -2.73
#